data_202f77e3f8f64750a7fbc9417e801889
#
_entry.id   202f77e3f8f64750a7fbc9417e801889
#
_cell.length_a   1.000
_cell.length_b   1.000
_cell.length_c   1.000
_cell.angle_alpha   90.00
_cell.angle_beta   90.00
_cell.angle_gamma   90.00
#
_symmetry.space_group_name_H-M   'P 1'
#
loop_
_entity.id
_entity.type
_entity.pdbx_description
1 polymer ?
#
loop_
_entity_poly.entity_id
_entity_poly.type
_entity_poly.pdbx_seq_one_letter_code
_entity_poly.pdbx_strand_id
1 'polypeptide(L)'
;MMNWTIKRFDELTLDELYALLQLRNEVFIVEQNCVYNDLDGKDQPAWHLMANEEGKLVAYTRILPPGVSYTDPAIGRVVTSSLKRRSGLGRELMKRSIEACEKLFGKISITLSAQVYLQSFYESLGFIVAGEEYLEDGIPHIKMSRKPSW
;
A
#
# COMPACT_ATOMS: atom_id res chain seq x y z
N MET A 1 8.18 -18.38 -9.15
CA MET A 1 8.66 -17.99 -7.81
C MET A 1 8.46 -16.50 -7.60
N MET A 2 7.98 -16.11 -6.44
CA MET A 2 7.72 -14.71 -6.10
C MET A 2 8.98 -14.05 -5.56
N ASN A 3 9.37 -12.93 -6.17
CA ASN A 3 10.49 -12.13 -5.70
C ASN A 3 9.98 -10.86 -5.04
N TRP A 4 10.36 -10.65 -3.78
CA TRP A 4 9.97 -9.48 -3.01
C TRP A 4 11.17 -8.53 -2.89
N THR A 5 10.96 -7.27 -3.22
CA THR A 5 11.99 -6.23 -3.08
C THR A 5 11.37 -4.98 -2.48
N ILE A 6 12.19 -4.25 -1.72
CA ILE A 6 11.80 -2.94 -1.20
C ILE A 6 12.90 -1.95 -1.54
N LYS A 7 12.53 -0.81 -2.11
CA LYS A 7 13.49 0.20 -2.57
C LYS A 7 12.98 1.60 -2.29
N ARG A 8 13.91 2.52 -2.05
CA ARG A 8 13.60 3.95 -2.07
C ARG A 8 13.38 4.39 -3.51
N PHE A 9 12.76 5.53 -3.70
CA PHE A 9 12.48 6.07 -5.02
C PHE A 9 13.74 6.18 -5.90
N ASP A 10 14.84 6.68 -5.32
CA ASP A 10 16.09 6.86 -6.05
C ASP A 10 16.84 5.55 -6.35
N GLU A 11 16.41 4.46 -5.78
CA GLU A 11 16.95 3.12 -6.05
C GLU A 11 16.17 2.36 -7.12
N LEU A 12 14.98 2.86 -7.48
CA LEU A 12 14.15 2.22 -8.51
C LEU A 12 14.81 2.39 -9.90
N THR A 13 14.78 1.32 -10.69
CA THR A 13 15.10 1.46 -12.11
C THR A 13 13.92 2.15 -12.81
N LEU A 14 14.16 2.68 -14.00
CA LEU A 14 13.09 3.29 -14.79
C LEU A 14 11.99 2.27 -15.11
N ASP A 15 12.37 1.03 -15.41
CA ASP A 15 11.40 -0.03 -15.68
C ASP A 15 10.56 -0.38 -14.45
N GLU A 16 11.18 -0.43 -13.27
CA GLU A 16 10.46 -0.67 -12.02
C GLU A 16 9.47 0.45 -11.73
N LEU A 17 9.90 1.70 -11.91
CA LEU A 17 9.02 2.85 -11.71
C LEU A 17 7.84 2.81 -12.68
N TYR A 18 8.12 2.54 -13.96
CA TYR A 18 7.05 2.45 -14.94
C TYR A 18 6.08 1.32 -14.60
N ALA A 19 6.60 0.15 -14.21
CA ALA A 19 5.77 -1.01 -13.88
C ALA A 19 4.85 -0.74 -12.69
N LEU A 20 5.35 -0.12 -11.62
CA LEU A 20 4.52 0.16 -10.45
C LEU A 20 3.45 1.23 -10.75
N LEU A 21 3.79 2.24 -11.54
CA LEU A 21 2.81 3.25 -11.94
C LEU A 21 1.75 2.64 -12.87
N GLN A 22 2.15 1.74 -13.76
CA GLN A 22 1.24 1.04 -14.66
C GLN A 22 0.24 0.18 -13.89
N LEU A 23 0.71 -0.60 -12.92
CA LEU A 23 -0.17 -1.43 -12.09
C LEU A 23 -1.15 -0.57 -11.29
N ARG A 24 -0.69 0.51 -10.70
CA ARG A 24 -1.54 1.46 -9.98
C ARG A 24 -2.61 2.03 -10.90
N ASN A 25 -2.23 2.45 -12.10
CA ASN A 25 -3.16 3.00 -13.07
C ASN A 25 -4.21 1.97 -13.49
N GLU A 26 -3.79 0.75 -13.80
CA GLU A 26 -4.71 -0.30 -14.24
C GLU A 26 -5.79 -0.62 -13.20
N VAL A 27 -5.42 -0.63 -11.92
CA VAL A 27 -6.35 -1.01 -10.86
C VAL A 27 -7.12 0.20 -10.32
N PHE A 28 -6.43 1.26 -9.93
CA PHE A 28 -7.08 2.39 -9.25
C PHE A 28 -7.85 3.30 -10.18
N ILE A 29 -7.38 3.48 -11.41
CA ILE A 29 -8.00 4.40 -12.36
C ILE A 29 -8.92 3.65 -13.31
N VAL A 30 -8.38 2.66 -14.01
CA VAL A 30 -9.13 1.97 -15.08
C VAL A 30 -10.15 1.00 -14.51
N GLU A 31 -9.72 0.04 -13.70
CA GLU A 31 -10.61 -0.99 -13.14
C GLU A 31 -11.69 -0.39 -12.24
N GLN A 32 -11.30 0.52 -11.34
CA GLN A 32 -12.26 1.17 -10.43
C GLN A 32 -13.08 2.28 -11.10
N ASN A 33 -12.77 2.58 -12.35
CA ASN A 33 -13.44 3.64 -13.10
C ASN A 33 -13.47 4.95 -12.30
N CYS A 34 -12.32 5.35 -11.79
CA CYS A 34 -12.18 6.50 -10.91
C CYS A 34 -11.15 7.47 -11.48
N VAL A 35 -11.57 8.69 -11.77
CA VAL A 35 -10.67 9.72 -12.32
C VAL A 35 -10.12 10.56 -11.17
N TYR A 36 -8.80 10.41 -10.89
CA TYR A 36 -8.11 11.21 -9.88
C TYR A 36 -6.61 11.23 -10.16
N ASN A 37 -5.89 12.11 -9.47
CA ASN A 37 -4.43 12.18 -9.60
C ASN A 37 -3.78 11.15 -8.70
N ASP A 38 -3.43 10.00 -9.27
CA ASP A 38 -2.69 8.98 -8.52
C ASP A 38 -1.27 9.43 -8.15
N LEU A 39 -0.66 10.25 -9.01
CA LEU A 39 0.65 10.83 -8.75
C LEU A 39 0.48 12.06 -7.87
N ASP A 40 0.80 11.93 -6.59
CA ASP A 40 0.49 12.92 -5.56
C ASP A 40 1.72 13.60 -4.94
N GLY A 41 2.91 13.36 -5.51
CA GLY A 41 4.16 13.91 -4.99
C GLY A 41 4.71 13.18 -3.79
N LYS A 42 4.09 12.08 -3.36
CA LYS A 42 4.52 11.31 -2.19
C LYS A 42 5.32 10.07 -2.56
N ASP A 43 5.51 9.79 -3.84
CA ASP A 43 6.32 8.64 -4.27
C ASP A 43 7.80 8.87 -4.00
N GLN A 44 8.26 10.12 -4.13
CA GLN A 44 9.68 10.44 -3.96
C GLN A 44 10.19 10.20 -2.53
N PRO A 45 9.46 10.57 -1.46
CA PRO A 45 9.91 10.27 -0.10
C PRO A 45 9.58 8.84 0.37
N ALA A 46 8.92 8.04 -0.45
CA ALA A 46 8.39 6.74 -0.06
C ALA A 46 9.39 5.60 -0.23
N TRP A 47 9.10 4.51 0.45
CA TRP A 47 9.65 3.19 0.14
C TRP A 47 8.64 2.43 -0.70
N HIS A 48 9.12 1.63 -1.65
CA HIS A 48 8.30 0.91 -2.61
C HIS A 48 8.52 -0.57 -2.45
N LEU A 49 7.49 -1.28 -1.97
CA LEU A 49 7.52 -2.73 -1.80
C LEU A 49 6.89 -3.36 -3.03
N MET A 50 7.63 -4.25 -3.67
CA MET A 50 7.24 -4.85 -4.94
C MET A 50 7.34 -6.37 -4.88
N ALA A 51 6.35 -7.05 -5.46
CA ALA A 51 6.38 -8.48 -5.66
C ALA A 51 6.33 -8.77 -7.16
N ASN A 52 7.34 -9.46 -7.65
CA ASN A 52 7.44 -9.85 -9.04
C ASN A 52 7.37 -11.37 -9.17
N GLU A 53 6.65 -11.84 -10.17
CA GLU A 53 6.58 -13.25 -10.52
C GLU A 53 6.90 -13.39 -12.00
N GLU A 54 7.91 -14.18 -12.30
CA GLU A 54 8.39 -14.37 -13.67
C GLU A 54 8.64 -13.04 -14.40
N GLY A 55 9.26 -12.11 -13.70
CA GLY A 55 9.63 -10.81 -14.26
C GLY A 55 8.49 -9.79 -14.34
N LYS A 56 7.28 -10.16 -13.91
CA LYS A 56 6.12 -9.26 -13.96
C LYS A 56 5.73 -8.80 -12.55
N LEU A 57 5.50 -7.51 -12.39
CA LEU A 57 5.02 -6.95 -11.12
C LEU A 57 3.57 -7.37 -10.90
N VAL A 58 3.31 -8.05 -9.77
CA VAL A 58 1.98 -8.58 -9.44
C VAL A 58 1.39 -7.99 -8.16
N ALA A 59 2.21 -7.34 -7.33
CA ALA A 59 1.73 -6.69 -6.11
C ALA A 59 2.64 -5.54 -5.73
N TYR A 60 2.08 -4.55 -5.05
CA TYR A 60 2.81 -3.34 -4.70
C TYR A 60 2.17 -2.65 -3.49
N THR A 61 2.98 -2.07 -2.61
CA THR A 61 2.54 -1.08 -1.63
C THR A 61 3.52 0.07 -1.57
N ARG A 62 2.99 1.24 -1.22
CA ARG A 62 3.78 2.43 -0.93
C ARG A 62 3.84 2.61 0.58
N ILE A 63 5.06 2.70 1.10
CA ILE A 63 5.30 2.87 2.54
C ILE A 63 5.85 4.28 2.75
N LEU A 64 5.11 5.10 3.48
CA LEU A 64 5.49 6.49 3.76
C LEU A 64 6.14 6.60 5.13
N PRO A 65 7.27 7.31 5.21
CA PRO A 65 7.88 7.61 6.51
C PRO A 65 6.96 8.42 7.42
N PRO A 66 7.18 8.39 8.75
CA PRO A 66 6.48 9.29 9.66
C PRO A 66 6.58 10.75 9.20
N GLY A 67 5.49 11.47 9.29
CA GLY A 67 5.47 12.91 8.98
C GLY A 67 5.12 13.28 7.55
N VAL A 68 4.95 12.31 6.63
CA VAL A 68 4.57 12.62 5.25
C VAL A 68 3.05 12.80 5.13
N SER A 69 2.27 11.81 5.51
CA SER A 69 0.80 11.91 5.52
C SER A 69 0.24 12.02 6.93
N TYR A 70 0.84 11.32 7.86
CA TYR A 70 0.45 11.28 9.27
C TYR A 70 1.70 11.37 10.13
N THR A 71 1.52 11.55 11.43
CA THR A 71 2.65 11.48 12.37
C THR A 71 3.25 10.08 12.39
N ASP A 72 2.44 9.06 12.15
CA ASP A 72 2.87 7.67 12.03
C ASP A 72 3.34 7.36 10.61
N PRO A 73 4.15 6.29 10.41
CA PRO A 73 4.35 5.77 9.06
C PRO A 73 3.02 5.27 8.49
N ALA A 74 2.91 5.29 7.17
CA ALA A 74 1.67 4.92 6.50
C ALA A 74 1.93 3.87 5.42
N ILE A 75 0.96 2.98 5.24
CA ILE A 75 0.93 2.03 4.13
C ILE A 75 -0.21 2.45 3.22
N GLY A 76 0.08 2.64 1.95
CA GLY A 76 -0.93 3.04 0.97
C GLY A 76 -0.67 2.47 -0.40
N ARG A 77 -1.54 2.81 -1.32
CA ARG A 77 -1.49 2.29 -2.70
C ARG A 77 -1.35 0.78 -2.73
N VAL A 78 -2.08 0.09 -1.85
CA VAL A 78 -2.08 -1.36 -1.73
C VAL A 78 -2.76 -1.94 -2.96
N VAL A 79 -2.04 -2.70 -3.76
CA VAL A 79 -2.58 -3.20 -5.02
C VAL A 79 -2.03 -4.58 -5.35
N THR A 80 -2.92 -5.45 -5.86
CA THR A 80 -2.53 -6.71 -6.47
C THR A 80 -3.07 -6.76 -7.88
N SER A 81 -2.33 -7.41 -8.79
CA SER A 81 -2.79 -7.64 -10.14
C SER A 81 -4.11 -8.44 -10.11
N SER A 82 -5.05 -8.10 -11.00
CA SER A 82 -6.32 -8.80 -11.11
C SER A 82 -6.14 -10.30 -11.34
N LEU A 83 -5.04 -10.69 -11.96
CA LEU A 83 -4.72 -12.10 -12.23
C LEU A 83 -4.35 -12.88 -10.97
N LYS A 84 -4.00 -12.20 -9.88
CA LYS A 84 -3.52 -12.82 -8.64
C LYS A 84 -4.47 -12.65 -7.46
N ARG A 85 -5.66 -12.13 -7.67
CA ARG A 85 -6.64 -11.97 -6.59
C ARG A 85 -7.17 -13.32 -6.12
N ARG A 86 -7.59 -13.39 -4.85
CA ARG A 86 -8.09 -14.60 -4.20
C ARG A 86 -7.03 -15.70 -4.02
N SER A 87 -5.75 -15.34 -4.16
CA SER A 87 -4.63 -16.27 -3.95
C SER A 87 -3.97 -16.13 -2.59
N GLY A 88 -4.45 -15.20 -1.74
CA GLY A 88 -3.81 -14.86 -0.47
C GLY A 88 -2.67 -13.86 -0.62
N LEU A 89 -2.38 -13.40 -1.84
CA LEU A 89 -1.28 -12.47 -2.09
C LEU A 89 -1.48 -11.13 -1.39
N GLY A 90 -2.72 -10.61 -1.34
CA GLY A 90 -3.02 -9.36 -0.65
C GLY A 90 -2.68 -9.40 0.83
N ARG A 91 -2.95 -10.52 1.49
CA ARG A 91 -2.62 -10.72 2.91
C ARG A 91 -1.11 -10.79 3.11
N GLU A 92 -0.40 -11.53 2.26
CA GLU A 92 1.06 -11.61 2.34
C GLU A 92 1.69 -10.25 2.07
N LEU A 93 1.18 -9.52 1.08
CA LEU A 93 1.63 -8.17 0.77
C LEU A 93 1.54 -7.26 2.01
N MET A 94 0.40 -7.28 2.69
CA MET A 94 0.21 -6.45 3.89
C MET A 94 1.10 -6.90 5.05
N LYS A 95 1.26 -8.20 5.26
CA LYS A 95 2.16 -8.70 6.30
C LYS A 95 3.59 -8.24 6.07
N ARG A 96 4.07 -8.32 4.82
CA ARG A 96 5.42 -7.84 4.47
C ARG A 96 5.54 -6.33 4.58
N SER A 97 4.47 -5.61 4.27
CA SER A 97 4.45 -4.14 4.42
C SER A 97 4.58 -3.75 5.90
N ILE A 98 3.86 -4.44 6.80
CA ILE A 98 3.93 -4.20 8.23
C ILE A 98 5.34 -4.51 8.75
N GLU A 99 5.91 -5.65 8.35
CA GLU A 99 7.28 -6.03 8.73
C GLU A 99 8.30 -4.99 8.25
N ALA A 100 8.13 -4.49 7.03
CA ALA A 100 9.01 -3.46 6.47
C ALA A 100 8.93 -2.16 7.28
N CYS A 101 7.72 -1.74 7.67
CA CYS A 101 7.55 -0.58 8.55
C CYS A 101 8.28 -0.76 9.87
N GLU A 102 8.17 -1.93 10.48
CA GLU A 102 8.83 -2.21 11.76
C GLU A 102 10.35 -2.19 11.62
N LYS A 103 10.88 -2.70 10.52
CA LYS A 103 12.33 -2.67 10.27
C LYS A 103 12.84 -1.26 10.00
N LEU A 104 12.09 -0.47 9.23
CA LEU A 104 12.52 0.86 8.81
C LEU A 104 12.33 1.91 9.90
N PHE A 105 11.25 1.83 10.67
CA PHE A 105 10.84 2.91 11.57
C PHE A 105 10.70 2.47 13.03
N GLY A 106 10.93 1.18 13.33
CA GLY A 106 10.74 0.64 14.66
C GLY A 106 9.31 0.18 14.90
N LYS A 107 9.07 -0.37 16.09
CA LYS A 107 7.74 -0.86 16.48
C LYS A 107 6.90 0.29 16.98
N ILE A 108 6.33 1.03 16.05
CA ILE A 108 5.42 2.16 16.31
C ILE A 108 4.10 1.93 15.58
N SER A 109 3.12 2.77 15.88
CA SER A 109 1.81 2.66 15.22
C SER A 109 1.93 2.91 13.72
N ILE A 110 1.11 2.23 12.94
CA ILE A 110 1.03 2.36 11.49
C ILE A 110 -0.38 2.83 11.14
N THR A 111 -0.50 3.85 10.30
CA THR A 111 -1.79 4.42 9.90
C THR A 111 -2.03 4.18 8.40
N LEU A 112 -3.28 3.95 8.04
CA LEU A 112 -3.67 3.88 6.64
C LEU A 112 -5.09 4.41 6.45
N SER A 113 -5.42 4.72 5.21
CA SER A 113 -6.77 5.09 4.78
C SER A 113 -7.32 3.90 4.00
N ALA A 114 -8.29 3.21 4.58
CA ALA A 114 -8.87 2.00 4.00
C ALA A 114 -10.17 2.32 3.28
N GLN A 115 -10.37 1.71 2.11
CA GLN A 115 -11.70 1.69 1.52
C GLN A 115 -12.61 0.91 2.47
N VAL A 116 -13.79 1.46 2.78
CA VAL A 116 -14.67 0.92 3.82
C VAL A 116 -15.00 -0.56 3.61
N TYR A 117 -15.18 -0.98 2.36
CA TYR A 117 -15.53 -2.38 2.09
C TYR A 117 -14.39 -3.37 2.45
N LEU A 118 -13.17 -2.87 2.67
CA LEU A 118 -12.01 -3.67 3.07
C LEU A 118 -11.72 -3.59 4.57
N GLN A 119 -12.58 -2.94 5.35
CA GLN A 119 -12.35 -2.74 6.78
C GLN A 119 -12.09 -4.06 7.51
N SER A 120 -12.91 -5.08 7.27
CA SER A 120 -12.74 -6.39 7.93
C SER A 120 -11.40 -7.04 7.59
N PHE A 121 -10.94 -6.87 6.34
CA PHE A 121 -9.64 -7.39 5.92
C PHE A 121 -8.52 -6.75 6.76
N TYR A 122 -8.52 -5.43 6.90
CA TYR A 122 -7.50 -4.74 7.69
C TYR A 122 -7.63 -5.03 9.18
N GLU A 123 -8.85 -5.18 9.68
CA GLU A 123 -9.06 -5.57 11.09
C GLU A 123 -8.43 -6.93 11.37
N SER A 124 -8.50 -7.86 10.43
CA SER A 124 -7.89 -9.18 10.57
C SER A 124 -6.34 -9.12 10.65
N LEU A 125 -5.76 -7.99 10.29
CA LEU A 125 -4.31 -7.75 10.35
C LEU A 125 -3.91 -6.90 11.56
N GLY A 126 -4.86 -6.60 12.44
CA GLY A 126 -4.60 -5.86 13.66
C GLY A 126 -4.86 -4.36 13.58
N PHE A 127 -5.39 -3.87 12.46
CA PHE A 127 -5.79 -2.46 12.35
C PHE A 127 -7.13 -2.25 13.02
N ILE A 128 -7.31 -1.08 13.62
CA ILE A 128 -8.58 -0.65 14.23
C ILE A 128 -8.99 0.69 13.64
N VAL A 129 -10.28 0.93 13.60
CA VAL A 129 -10.83 2.23 13.14
C VAL A 129 -10.31 3.34 14.03
N ALA A 130 -9.81 4.41 13.42
CA ALA A 130 -9.18 5.53 14.11
C ALA A 130 -9.77 6.88 13.67
N GLY A 131 -10.92 6.89 13.03
CA GLY A 131 -11.58 8.11 12.58
C GLY A 131 -12.95 7.82 12.01
N GLU A 132 -13.58 8.85 11.50
CA GLU A 132 -14.89 8.72 10.86
C GLU A 132 -14.75 8.40 9.38
N GLU A 133 -15.82 7.87 8.81
CA GLU A 133 -15.90 7.58 7.38
C GLU A 133 -15.89 8.88 6.58
N TYR A 134 -15.19 8.90 5.46
CA TYR A 134 -15.10 10.07 4.58
C TYR A 134 -14.98 9.61 3.12
N LEU A 135 -15.24 10.53 2.20
CA LEU A 135 -15.10 10.26 0.77
C LEU A 135 -13.70 10.68 0.32
N GLU A 136 -13.01 9.77 -0.37
CA GLU A 136 -11.74 10.05 -1.02
C GLU A 136 -11.92 9.66 -2.48
N ASP A 137 -11.84 10.65 -3.36
CA ASP A 137 -12.12 10.47 -4.80
C ASP A 137 -13.48 9.80 -5.07
N GLY A 138 -14.48 10.14 -4.26
CA GLY A 138 -15.83 9.61 -4.38
C GLY A 138 -16.04 8.23 -3.80
N ILE A 139 -15.00 7.61 -3.23
CA ILE A 139 -15.06 6.27 -2.65
C ILE A 139 -15.05 6.38 -1.12
N PRO A 140 -15.98 5.71 -0.40
CA PRO A 140 -15.96 5.73 1.06
C PRO A 140 -14.67 5.12 1.62
N HIS A 141 -14.01 5.89 2.48
CA HIS A 141 -12.77 5.50 3.16
C HIS A 141 -12.91 5.69 4.66
N ILE A 142 -12.05 5.01 5.41
CA ILE A 142 -11.96 5.18 6.86
C ILE A 142 -10.50 5.07 7.29
N LYS A 143 -10.08 5.96 8.19
CA LYS A 143 -8.74 5.92 8.75
C LYS A 143 -8.64 4.77 9.73
N MET A 144 -7.58 3.98 9.62
CA MET A 144 -7.30 2.87 10.51
C MET A 144 -5.87 2.92 11.02
N SER A 145 -5.65 2.42 12.22
CA SER A 145 -4.34 2.42 12.85
C SER A 145 -4.07 1.05 13.48
N ARG A 146 -2.81 0.60 13.36
CA ARG A 146 -2.34 -0.62 13.98
C ARG A 146 -1.28 -0.27 15.00
N LYS A 147 -1.53 -0.64 16.26
CA LYS A 147 -0.56 -0.44 17.32
C LYS A 147 0.50 -1.54 17.28
N PRO A 148 1.73 -1.26 17.73
CA PRO A 148 2.75 -2.28 17.73
C PRO A 148 2.37 -3.44 18.66
N SER A 149 2.68 -4.66 18.22
CA SER A 149 2.55 -5.84 19.07
C SER A 149 3.90 -6.10 19.74
N TRP A 150 3.87 -6.31 21.05
CA TRP A 150 5.07 -6.55 21.87
C TRP A 150 5.29 -8.04 22.10
#